data_6b831191a0317ab1a22940086ae3a4e3
#
_entry.id   6b831191a0317ab1a22940086ae3a4e3
#
_cell.length_a   1.000
_cell.length_b   1.000
_cell.length_c   1.000
_cell.angle_alpha   90.00
_cell.angle_beta   90.00
_cell.angle_gamma   90.00
#
_symmetry.space_group_name_H-M   'P 1'
#
loop_
_entity.id
_entity.type
_entity.pdbx_description
1 polymer ?
#
loop_
_entity_poly.entity_id
_entity_poly.type
_entity_poly.pdbx_seq_one_letter_code
_entity_poly.pdbx_strand_id
1 'polypeptide(L)'
;MDSIIFDVDGTLWDSTEICAKAWTDVIHRETSLSLTINASTLKGLFGRLLPDIASVLFADYPKEEQLRLIDRCCQEEHKALLAQCAPLYPDLEKTLQQLKENYRLFIVSNCQAGYIEVFLETSGLGSYFEGHLCPGDTGNAKADNICKIIQEYHLKAPVYVGIH
;
A
#
# COMPACT_ATOMS: atom_id res chain seq x y z
N MET A 1 20.20 16.19 -0.19
CA MET A 1 19.25 15.11 0.16
C MET A 1 19.62 14.59 1.54
N ASP A 2 18.65 14.53 2.46
CA ASP A 2 18.86 14.02 3.83
C ASP A 2 17.96 12.83 4.15
N SER A 3 16.92 12.64 3.35
CA SER A 3 15.93 11.61 3.59
C SER A 3 15.25 11.15 2.30
N ILE A 4 14.70 9.94 2.35
CA ILE A 4 13.95 9.34 1.25
C ILE A 4 12.63 8.83 1.79
N ILE A 5 11.55 9.19 1.12
CA ILE A 5 10.19 8.73 1.43
C ILE A 5 9.75 7.82 0.29
N PHE A 6 9.45 6.56 0.61
CA PHE A 6 9.06 5.54 -0.38
C PHE A 6 7.55 5.32 -0.42
N ASP A 7 7.03 5.07 -1.61
CA ASP A 7 5.79 4.32 -1.78
C ASP A 7 6.04 2.83 -1.52
N VAL A 8 4.99 2.03 -1.40
CA VAL A 8 5.09 0.59 -1.18
C VAL A 8 4.81 -0.18 -2.46
N ASP A 9 3.55 -0.17 -2.92
CA ASP A 9 3.14 -0.96 -4.08
C ASP A 9 3.77 -0.47 -5.37
N GLY A 10 4.41 -1.37 -6.09
CA GLY A 10 5.13 -1.05 -7.32
C GLY A 10 6.49 -0.37 -7.09
N THR A 11 6.92 -0.19 -5.85
CA THR A 11 8.18 0.46 -5.49
C THR A 11 9.05 -0.42 -4.60
N LEU A 12 8.50 -0.98 -3.53
CA LEU A 12 9.23 -1.87 -2.61
C LEU A 12 8.88 -3.34 -2.85
N TRP A 13 7.63 -3.64 -3.16
CA TRP A 13 7.19 -4.98 -3.54
C TRP A 13 6.11 -4.96 -4.63
N ASP A 14 5.82 -6.13 -5.18
CA ASP A 14 4.69 -6.35 -6.09
C ASP A 14 3.67 -7.29 -5.42
N SER A 15 2.65 -6.72 -4.80
CA SER A 15 1.59 -7.45 -4.12
C SER A 15 0.40 -7.82 -5.02
N THR A 16 0.44 -7.44 -6.29
CA THR A 16 -0.73 -7.48 -7.18
C THR A 16 -1.29 -8.89 -7.40
N GLU A 17 -0.46 -9.92 -7.51
CA GLU A 17 -0.94 -11.31 -7.69
C GLU A 17 -1.68 -11.82 -6.45
N ILE A 18 -1.12 -11.60 -5.27
CA ILE A 18 -1.71 -12.06 -4.00
C ILE A 18 -3.00 -11.28 -3.73
N CYS A 19 -2.99 -9.97 -3.90
CA CYS A 19 -4.16 -9.12 -3.71
C CYS A 19 -5.27 -9.44 -4.71
N ALA A 20 -4.94 -9.65 -5.98
CA ALA A 20 -5.90 -10.00 -7.02
C ALA A 20 -6.67 -11.28 -6.68
N LYS A 21 -5.97 -12.30 -6.21
CA LYS A 21 -6.58 -13.55 -5.77
C LYS A 21 -7.49 -13.32 -4.56
N ALA A 22 -7.02 -12.64 -3.54
CA ALA A 22 -7.78 -12.37 -2.32
C ALA A 22 -9.06 -11.57 -2.62
N TRP A 23 -8.97 -10.53 -3.44
CA TRP A 23 -10.11 -9.70 -3.82
C TRP A 23 -11.11 -10.47 -4.69
N THR A 24 -10.64 -11.28 -5.64
CA THR A 24 -11.49 -12.13 -6.45
C THR A 24 -12.28 -13.12 -5.58
N ASP A 25 -11.62 -13.74 -4.60
CA ASP A 25 -12.28 -14.66 -3.67
C ASP A 25 -13.39 -13.96 -2.85
N VAL A 26 -13.18 -12.72 -2.40
CA VAL A 26 -14.22 -11.94 -1.71
C VAL A 26 -15.39 -11.63 -2.65
N ILE A 27 -15.11 -11.17 -3.86
CA ILE A 27 -16.12 -10.82 -4.85
C ILE A 27 -17.01 -12.04 -5.16
N HIS A 28 -16.43 -13.21 -5.38
CA HIS A 28 -17.19 -14.42 -5.68
C HIS A 28 -18.00 -14.96 -4.50
N ARG A 29 -17.53 -14.74 -3.27
CA ARG A 29 -18.25 -15.18 -2.06
C ARG A 29 -19.36 -14.23 -1.63
N GLU A 30 -19.15 -12.94 -1.76
CA GLU A 30 -19.99 -11.91 -1.14
C GLU A 30 -20.83 -11.11 -2.12
N THR A 31 -20.67 -11.34 -3.42
CA THR A 31 -21.45 -10.68 -4.47
C THR A 31 -21.97 -11.67 -5.50
N SER A 32 -22.92 -11.22 -6.34
CA SER A 32 -23.36 -11.97 -7.52
C SER A 32 -22.53 -11.69 -8.77
N LEU A 33 -21.48 -10.87 -8.65
CA LEU A 33 -20.62 -10.52 -9.77
C LEU A 33 -19.76 -11.71 -10.21
N SER A 34 -19.64 -11.88 -11.53
CA SER A 34 -18.72 -12.85 -12.14
C SER A 34 -17.36 -12.23 -12.43
N LEU A 35 -17.04 -11.14 -11.74
CA LEU A 35 -15.80 -10.40 -11.93
C LEU A 35 -14.60 -11.17 -11.38
N THR A 36 -13.57 -11.32 -12.22
CA THR A 36 -12.27 -11.82 -11.81
C THR A 36 -11.25 -10.71 -11.94
N ILE A 37 -10.58 -10.38 -10.85
CA ILE A 37 -9.53 -9.37 -10.81
C ILE A 37 -8.20 -10.07 -11.03
N ASN A 38 -7.41 -9.58 -12.00
CA ASN A 38 -6.05 -10.01 -12.22
C ASN A 38 -5.03 -8.94 -11.79
N ALA A 39 -3.75 -9.31 -11.75
CA ALA A 39 -2.68 -8.40 -11.36
C ALA A 39 -2.63 -7.14 -12.21
N SER A 40 -2.87 -7.25 -13.51
CA SER A 40 -2.87 -6.10 -14.45
C SER A 40 -3.97 -5.10 -14.09
N THR A 41 -5.18 -5.58 -13.74
CA THR A 41 -6.27 -4.73 -13.28
C THR A 41 -5.89 -3.96 -12.03
N LEU A 42 -5.29 -4.64 -11.03
CA LEU A 42 -4.86 -3.99 -9.79
C LEU A 42 -3.72 -2.99 -10.01
N LYS A 43 -2.78 -3.28 -10.89
CA LYS A 43 -1.72 -2.31 -11.26
C LYS A 43 -2.29 -0.99 -11.77
N GLY A 44 -3.39 -1.03 -12.48
CA GLY A 44 -4.10 0.16 -12.95
C GLY A 44 -4.90 0.90 -11.87
N LEU A 45 -5.18 0.26 -10.75
CA LEU A 45 -5.97 0.82 -9.64
C LEU A 45 -5.12 1.25 -8.44
N PHE A 46 -4.02 0.57 -8.19
CA PHE A 46 -3.14 0.87 -7.07
C PHE A 46 -2.58 2.30 -7.16
N GLY A 47 -2.46 2.94 -6.00
CA GLY A 47 -2.12 4.35 -5.88
C GLY A 47 -3.32 5.29 -5.79
N ARG A 48 -4.52 4.83 -6.18
CA ARG A 48 -5.77 5.55 -5.96
C ARG A 48 -6.25 5.36 -4.51
N LEU A 49 -7.12 6.24 -4.06
CA LEU A 49 -7.81 6.07 -2.79
C LEU A 49 -8.80 4.90 -2.84
N LEU A 50 -8.94 4.16 -1.75
CA LEU A 50 -9.82 2.99 -1.68
C LEU A 50 -11.28 3.28 -2.06
N PRO A 51 -11.90 4.40 -1.64
CA PRO A 51 -13.27 4.72 -2.09
C PRO A 51 -13.38 4.87 -3.61
N ASP A 52 -12.36 5.40 -4.27
CA ASP A 52 -12.34 5.54 -5.73
C ASP A 52 -12.22 4.17 -6.41
N ILE A 53 -11.39 3.30 -5.88
CA ILE A 53 -11.27 1.90 -6.35
C ILE A 53 -12.61 1.19 -6.20
N ALA A 54 -13.24 1.32 -5.04
CA ALA A 54 -14.55 0.72 -4.77
C ALA A 54 -15.63 1.19 -5.75
N SER A 55 -15.64 2.48 -6.08
CA SER A 55 -16.60 3.04 -7.04
C SER A 55 -16.42 2.51 -8.47
N VAL A 56 -15.21 2.13 -8.84
CA VAL A 56 -14.92 1.50 -10.14
C VAL A 56 -15.33 0.03 -10.15
N LEU A 57 -14.94 -0.73 -9.13
CA LEU A 57 -15.17 -2.19 -9.09
C LEU A 57 -16.64 -2.54 -8.80
N PHE A 58 -17.29 -1.76 -7.95
CA PHE A 58 -18.64 -2.02 -7.44
C PHE A 58 -19.64 -0.93 -7.85
N ALA A 59 -19.51 -0.40 -9.07
CA ALA A 59 -20.31 0.72 -9.57
C ALA A 59 -21.82 0.53 -9.44
N ASP A 60 -22.31 -0.71 -9.58
CA ASP A 60 -23.73 -1.05 -9.51
C ASP A 60 -24.28 -1.18 -8.08
N TYR A 61 -23.43 -1.08 -7.08
CA TYR A 61 -23.80 -1.15 -5.67
C TYR A 61 -23.94 0.23 -5.05
N PRO A 62 -24.81 0.40 -4.03
CA PRO A 62 -24.86 1.63 -3.23
C PRO A 62 -23.51 1.93 -2.58
N LYS A 63 -23.21 3.21 -2.37
CA LYS A 63 -21.89 3.64 -1.83
C LYS A 63 -21.52 2.94 -0.52
N GLU A 64 -22.47 2.77 0.37
CA GLU A 64 -22.24 2.05 1.64
C GLU A 64 -21.76 0.62 1.41
N GLU A 65 -22.40 -0.08 0.47
CA GLU A 65 -22.02 -1.45 0.11
C GLU A 65 -20.68 -1.50 -0.63
N GLN A 66 -20.37 -0.52 -1.48
CA GLN A 66 -19.06 -0.39 -2.11
C GLN A 66 -17.95 -0.31 -1.05
N LEU A 67 -18.13 0.51 -0.02
CA LEU A 67 -17.16 0.68 1.05
C LEU A 67 -17.02 -0.59 1.90
N ARG A 68 -18.13 -1.27 2.17
CA ARG A 68 -18.13 -2.56 2.89
C ARG A 68 -17.34 -3.61 2.11
N LEU A 69 -17.58 -3.73 0.81
CA LEU A 69 -16.92 -4.72 -0.05
C LEU A 69 -15.42 -4.46 -0.17
N ILE A 70 -15.00 -3.20 -0.36
CA ILE A 70 -13.58 -2.88 -0.44
C ILE A 70 -12.87 -3.14 0.89
N ASP A 71 -13.52 -2.86 2.01
CA ASP A 71 -12.98 -3.18 3.33
C ASP A 71 -12.77 -4.69 3.51
N ARG A 72 -13.72 -5.51 3.06
CA ARG A 72 -13.60 -6.97 3.04
C ARG A 72 -12.42 -7.44 2.16
N CYS A 73 -12.26 -6.83 0.99
CA CYS A 73 -11.11 -7.10 0.12
C CYS A 73 -9.79 -6.80 0.86
N CYS A 74 -9.71 -5.66 1.55
CA CYS A 74 -8.53 -5.28 2.33
C CYS A 74 -8.25 -6.26 3.49
N GLN A 75 -9.27 -6.71 4.20
CA GLN A 75 -9.11 -7.69 5.27
C GLN A 75 -8.55 -9.02 4.76
N GLU A 76 -9.04 -9.51 3.63
CA GLU A 76 -8.56 -10.77 3.05
C GLU A 76 -7.14 -10.64 2.45
N GLU A 77 -6.81 -9.51 1.83
CA GLU A 77 -5.44 -9.30 1.36
C GLU A 77 -4.43 -9.20 2.51
N HIS A 78 -4.78 -8.57 3.64
CA HIS A 78 -3.92 -8.54 4.84
C HIS A 78 -3.61 -9.96 5.32
N LYS A 79 -4.62 -10.82 5.41
CA LYS A 79 -4.44 -12.24 5.79
C LYS A 79 -3.53 -12.98 4.81
N ALA A 80 -3.76 -12.79 3.52
CA ALA A 80 -2.97 -13.45 2.47
C ALA A 80 -1.51 -12.99 2.50
N LEU A 81 -1.27 -11.68 2.65
CA LEU A 81 0.07 -11.10 2.70
C LEU A 81 0.83 -11.46 3.99
N LEU A 82 0.13 -11.60 5.12
CA LEU A 82 0.73 -12.11 6.37
C LEU A 82 1.12 -13.58 6.27
N ALA A 83 0.35 -14.38 5.53
CA ALA A 83 0.66 -15.79 5.29
C ALA A 83 1.80 -15.99 4.29
N GLN A 84 1.95 -15.08 3.33
CA GLN A 84 2.96 -15.13 2.28
C GLN A 84 3.42 -13.73 1.90
N CYS A 85 4.68 -13.40 2.16
CA CYS A 85 5.27 -12.15 1.71
C CYS A 85 5.19 -12.04 0.18
N ALA A 86 4.69 -10.91 -0.30
CA ALA A 86 4.72 -10.62 -1.72
C ALA A 86 6.16 -10.49 -2.24
N PRO A 87 6.40 -10.72 -3.55
CA PRO A 87 7.73 -10.57 -4.12
C PRO A 87 8.29 -9.17 -3.89
N LEU A 88 9.45 -9.09 -3.25
CA LEU A 88 10.22 -7.85 -3.14
C LEU A 88 10.94 -7.59 -4.46
N TYR A 89 11.16 -6.32 -4.79
CA TYR A 89 11.98 -6.01 -5.97
C TYR A 89 13.42 -6.47 -5.75
N PRO A 90 14.13 -6.85 -6.84
CA PRO A 90 15.50 -7.38 -6.72
C PRO A 90 16.42 -6.43 -5.96
N ASP A 91 17.29 -6.99 -5.12
CA ASP A 91 18.29 -6.27 -4.33
C ASP A 91 17.73 -5.21 -3.37
N LEU A 92 16.43 -5.25 -3.06
CA LEU A 92 15.78 -4.22 -2.23
C LEU A 92 16.47 -4.05 -0.88
N GLU A 93 16.66 -5.13 -0.12
CA GLU A 93 17.27 -5.04 1.20
C GLU A 93 18.68 -4.48 1.15
N LYS A 94 19.49 -4.95 0.21
CA LYS A 94 20.86 -4.44 0.00
C LYS A 94 20.85 -2.94 -0.32
N THR A 95 19.92 -2.50 -1.15
CA THR A 95 19.75 -1.08 -1.49
C THR A 95 19.36 -0.27 -0.25
N LEU A 96 18.41 -0.76 0.56
CA LEU A 96 18.00 -0.08 1.80
C LEU A 96 19.15 0.01 2.81
N GLN A 97 19.97 -1.05 2.94
CA GLN A 97 21.15 -1.03 3.79
C GLN A 97 22.11 0.08 3.38
N GLN A 98 22.42 0.19 2.10
CA GLN A 98 23.33 1.22 1.57
C GLN A 98 22.76 2.63 1.74
N LEU A 99 21.47 2.82 1.46
CA LEU A 99 20.82 4.12 1.60
C LEU A 99 20.77 4.58 3.05
N LYS A 100 20.50 3.67 3.98
CA LYS A 100 20.42 3.97 5.42
C LYS A 100 21.73 4.48 6.02
N GLU A 101 22.88 4.19 5.40
CA GLU A 101 24.17 4.70 5.86
C GLU A 101 24.25 6.25 5.77
N ASN A 102 23.53 6.85 4.83
CA ASN A 102 23.62 8.28 4.55
C ASN A 102 22.29 9.03 4.62
N TYR A 103 21.16 8.31 4.61
CA TYR A 103 19.83 8.90 4.52
C TYR A 103 18.87 8.28 5.54
N ARG A 104 17.95 9.10 6.00
CA ARG A 104 16.80 8.65 6.81
C ARG A 104 15.71 8.15 5.89
N LEU A 105 15.11 6.99 6.20
CA LEU A 105 14.15 6.34 5.32
C LEU A 105 12.75 6.32 5.95
N PHE A 106 11.74 6.60 5.13
CA PHE A 106 10.33 6.69 5.52
C PHE A 106 9.44 6.05 4.46
N ILE A 107 8.19 5.75 4.83
CA ILE A 107 7.16 5.25 3.91
C ILE A 107 5.92 6.14 4.00
N VAL A 108 5.39 6.54 2.84
CA VAL A 108 4.06 7.14 2.71
C VAL A 108 3.36 6.51 1.51
N SER A 109 2.24 5.86 1.73
CA SER A 109 1.49 5.14 0.70
C SER A 109 0.00 5.44 0.80
N ASN A 110 -0.73 5.38 -0.31
CA ASN A 110 -2.20 5.47 -0.35
C ASN A 110 -2.79 4.07 -0.09
N CYS A 111 -2.94 3.72 1.18
CA CYS A 111 -3.46 2.42 1.56
C CYS A 111 -4.32 2.50 2.84
N GLN A 112 -4.95 1.39 3.17
CA GLN A 112 -5.71 1.23 4.41
C GLN A 112 -4.78 1.12 5.62
N ALA A 113 -5.32 1.43 6.80
CA ALA A 113 -4.61 1.22 8.06
C ALA A 113 -4.15 -0.24 8.20
N GLY A 114 -2.94 -0.43 8.68
CA GLY A 114 -2.34 -1.74 8.89
C GLY A 114 -1.59 -2.32 7.69
N TYR A 115 -1.77 -1.79 6.48
CA TYR A 115 -1.12 -2.33 5.28
C TYR A 115 0.40 -2.16 5.28
N ILE A 116 0.89 -0.98 5.68
CA ILE A 116 2.34 -0.74 5.78
C ILE A 116 2.96 -1.65 6.83
N GLU A 117 2.29 -1.84 7.97
CA GLU A 117 2.72 -2.74 9.03
C GLU A 117 2.80 -4.19 8.54
N VAL A 118 1.84 -4.64 7.74
CA VAL A 118 1.89 -5.96 7.09
C VAL A 118 3.14 -6.09 6.21
N PHE A 119 3.42 -5.09 5.38
CA PHE A 119 4.64 -5.07 4.57
C PHE A 119 5.90 -5.17 5.43
N LEU A 120 6.01 -4.34 6.47
CA LEU A 120 7.18 -4.32 7.35
C LEU A 120 7.38 -5.65 8.09
N GLU A 121 6.30 -6.24 8.55
CA GLU A 121 6.32 -7.51 9.28
C GLU A 121 6.71 -8.68 8.38
N THR A 122 6.03 -8.87 7.25
CA THR A 122 6.28 -10.04 6.39
C THR A 122 7.61 -9.96 5.65
N SER A 123 8.07 -8.76 5.29
CA SER A 123 9.35 -8.57 4.63
C SER A 123 10.55 -8.58 5.57
N GLY A 124 10.32 -8.32 6.87
CA GLY A 124 11.40 -8.16 7.85
C GLY A 124 12.19 -6.87 7.70
N LEU A 125 11.69 -5.89 6.95
CA LEU A 125 12.41 -4.65 6.63
C LEU A 125 12.10 -3.47 7.56
N GLY A 126 11.35 -3.69 8.63
CA GLY A 126 10.90 -2.62 9.54
C GLY A 126 12.02 -1.77 10.13
N SER A 127 13.18 -2.38 10.43
CA SER A 127 14.32 -1.67 11.03
C SER A 127 14.99 -0.62 10.12
N TYR A 128 14.69 -0.65 8.84
CA TYR A 128 15.23 0.34 7.88
C TYR A 128 14.50 1.67 7.89
N PHE A 129 13.24 1.69 8.35
CA PHE A 129 12.36 2.85 8.26
C PHE A 129 12.13 3.49 9.63
N GLU A 130 12.24 4.81 9.70
CA GLU A 130 12.04 5.56 10.95
C GLU A 130 10.57 5.89 11.21
N GLY A 131 9.74 5.96 10.17
CA GLY A 131 8.32 6.24 10.30
C GLY A 131 7.55 6.01 9.00
N HIS A 132 6.23 5.94 9.13
CA HIS A 132 5.33 5.77 8.00
C HIS A 132 3.96 6.37 8.27
N LEU A 133 3.25 6.78 7.21
CA LEU A 133 1.88 7.26 7.25
C LEU A 133 1.09 6.79 6.04
N CYS A 134 -0.21 6.62 6.23
CA CYS A 134 -1.16 6.37 5.14
C CYS A 134 -2.52 7.04 5.42
N PRO A 135 -3.37 7.22 4.39
CA PRO A 135 -4.72 7.77 4.58
C PRO A 135 -5.59 6.99 5.56
N GLY A 136 -5.41 5.67 5.63
CA GLY A 136 -6.14 4.82 6.58
C GLY A 136 -5.89 5.18 8.04
N ASP A 137 -4.68 5.66 8.37
CA ASP A 137 -4.33 6.09 9.73
C ASP A 137 -4.71 7.54 10.01
N THR A 138 -4.51 8.44 9.05
CA THR A 138 -4.61 9.89 9.26
C THR A 138 -5.89 10.51 8.74
N GLY A 139 -6.56 9.87 7.77
CA GLY A 139 -7.65 10.47 7.01
C GLY A 139 -7.20 11.53 5.98
N ASN A 140 -5.89 11.75 5.85
CA ASN A 140 -5.32 12.74 4.95
C ASN A 140 -4.87 12.12 3.63
N ALA A 141 -4.80 12.94 2.57
CA ALA A 141 -4.23 12.53 1.29
C ALA A 141 -2.70 12.29 1.40
N LYS A 142 -2.14 11.57 0.42
CA LYS A 142 -0.69 11.26 0.39
C LYS A 142 0.19 12.50 0.51
N ALA A 143 -0.15 13.57 -0.21
CA ALA A 143 0.64 14.82 -0.17
C ALA A 143 0.70 15.42 1.24
N ASP A 144 -0.43 15.44 1.95
CA ASP A 144 -0.50 15.95 3.33
C ASP A 144 0.28 15.05 4.29
N ASN A 145 0.23 13.72 4.09
CA ASN A 145 1.01 12.78 4.87
C ASN A 145 2.52 12.93 4.64
N ILE A 146 2.94 13.20 3.42
CA ILE A 146 4.34 13.54 3.12
C ILE A 146 4.75 14.82 3.85
N CYS A 147 3.95 15.88 3.78
CA CYS A 147 4.19 17.11 4.52
C CYS A 147 4.27 16.87 6.03
N LYS A 148 3.40 16.01 6.56
CA LYS A 148 3.40 15.67 7.99
C LYS A 148 4.69 14.96 8.40
N ILE A 149 5.17 13.98 7.62
CA ILE A 149 6.47 13.32 7.86
C ILE A 149 7.61 14.35 7.83
N ILE A 150 7.64 15.23 6.85
CA ILE A 150 8.66 16.28 6.73
C ILE A 150 8.69 17.15 7.97
N GLN A 151 7.54 17.59 8.47
CA GLN A 151 7.44 18.44 9.65
C GLN A 151 7.79 17.69 10.94
N GLU A 152 7.22 16.50 11.13
CA GLU A 152 7.40 15.72 12.36
C GLU A 152 8.86 15.31 12.58
N TYR A 153 9.54 14.91 11.52
CA TYR A 153 10.93 14.47 11.59
C TYR A 153 11.95 15.55 11.21
N HIS A 154 11.51 16.79 10.99
CA HIS A 154 12.36 17.95 10.66
C HIS A 154 13.26 17.72 9.44
N LEU A 155 12.71 17.10 8.38
CA LEU A 155 13.45 16.81 7.16
C LEU A 155 13.72 18.10 6.36
N LYS A 156 14.94 18.27 5.85
CA LYS A 156 15.35 19.50 5.17
C LYS A 156 15.37 19.37 3.65
N ALA A 157 15.73 18.21 3.14
CA ALA A 157 15.87 17.96 1.72
C ALA A 157 15.37 16.55 1.37
N PRO A 158 14.08 16.22 1.64
CA PRO A 158 13.51 14.91 1.36
C PRO A 158 13.34 14.69 -0.15
N VAL A 159 13.45 13.42 -0.56
CA VAL A 159 13.11 12.97 -1.91
C VAL A 159 12.03 11.89 -1.80
N TYR A 160 11.01 11.97 -2.65
CA TYR A 160 9.99 10.94 -2.76
C TYR A 160 10.33 9.97 -3.88
N VAL A 161 10.18 8.68 -3.63
CA VAL A 161 10.40 7.60 -4.59
C VAL A 161 9.13 6.75 -4.68
N GLY A 162 8.52 6.72 -5.85
CA GLY A 162 7.29 5.96 -6.10
C GLY A 162 6.82 6.15 -7.52
N ILE A 163 5.82 5.33 -7.91
CA ILE A 163 5.20 5.38 -9.23
C ILE A 163 3.81 6.02 -9.23
N HIS A 164 3.32 6.41 -8.06
CA HIS A 164 1.97 6.98 -7.88
C HIS A 164 1.99 8.30 -7.11
#